data_409915acb375717c2725a53a8099989f
#
_entry.id   409915acb375717c2725a53a8099989f
#
_cell.length_a   1.000
_cell.length_b   1.000
_cell.length_c   1.000
_cell.angle_alpha   90.00
_cell.angle_beta   90.00
_cell.angle_gamma   90.00
#
_symmetry.space_group_name_H-M   'P 1'
#
loop_
_entity.id
_entity.type
_entity.pdbx_description
1 polymer ?
#
loop_
_entity_poly.entity_id
_entity_poly.type
_entity_poly.pdbx_seq_one_letter_code
_entity_poly.pdbx_strand_id
1 'polypeptide(L)'
;YDTAFSKKENADYSAITTWGVFYETDDSPASLILLDAKKGRYDFPELKQVAFEQWKYWDPDTVIIEAKASGQPLTDELRKMGIPVVNFSPSKGNDKHTRVNSVAPLFESGMIWAPEQEFAEEVIEECAAFPFGEHDDLVDSTTQAIMRFRQGGFVLHPDDEKDEIQPKRKMSYY
;
A
#
# COMPACT_ATOMS: atom_id res chain seq x y z
N TYR A 1 4.99 0.41 -0.32
CA TYR A 1 6.19 -0.15 0.29
C TYR A 1 6.47 0.54 1.62
N ASP A 2 6.56 -0.21 2.68
CA ASP A 2 7.23 0.20 3.91
C ASP A 2 8.67 -0.35 3.88
N THR A 3 9.67 0.48 4.14
CA THR A 3 11.06 0.13 3.84
C THR A 3 11.99 0.33 5.03
N ALA A 4 12.85 -0.65 5.27
CA ALA A 4 13.98 -0.60 6.18
C ALA A 4 15.24 -1.13 5.47
N PHE A 5 16.43 -0.60 5.82
CA PHE A 5 17.69 -1.02 5.20
C PHE A 5 18.62 -1.65 6.21
N SER A 6 18.31 -2.83 6.68
CA SER A 6 19.23 -3.54 7.56
C SER A 6 18.96 -5.04 7.56
N LYS A 7 20.05 -5.82 7.47
CA LYS A 7 20.03 -7.29 7.64
C LYS A 7 20.25 -7.73 9.09
N LYS A 8 20.37 -6.81 10.04
CA LYS A 8 20.57 -7.17 11.45
C LYS A 8 19.32 -7.88 11.98
N GLU A 9 19.51 -8.86 12.86
CA GLU A 9 18.40 -9.64 13.45
C GLU A 9 17.34 -8.77 14.16
N ASN A 10 17.74 -7.62 14.68
CA ASN A 10 16.85 -6.67 15.38
C ASN A 10 16.43 -5.49 14.49
N ALA A 11 16.55 -5.59 13.17
CA ALA A 11 16.10 -4.53 12.25
C ALA A 11 14.65 -4.76 11.83
N ASP A 12 13.95 -3.66 11.57
CA ASP A 12 12.62 -3.67 10.98
C ASP A 12 12.64 -4.39 9.62
N TYR A 13 11.52 -4.97 9.25
CA TYR A 13 11.34 -5.58 7.95
C TYR A 13 11.06 -4.50 6.89
N SER A 14 11.33 -4.84 5.64
CA SER A 14 10.72 -4.16 4.51
C SER A 14 9.51 -4.96 4.06
N ALA A 15 8.38 -4.30 3.89
CA ALA A 15 7.14 -4.89 3.43
C ALA A 15 6.69 -4.27 2.10
N ILE A 16 6.35 -5.11 1.15
CA ILE A 16 5.83 -4.74 -0.17
C ILE A 16 4.51 -5.46 -0.36
N THR A 17 3.43 -4.74 -0.57
CA THR A 17 2.12 -5.30 -0.94
C THR A 17 1.71 -4.80 -2.32
N THR A 18 1.17 -5.68 -3.15
CA THR A 18 0.68 -5.37 -4.49
C THR A 18 -0.83 -5.54 -4.53
N TRP A 19 -1.52 -4.54 -5.03
CA TRP A 19 -2.97 -4.45 -4.99
C TRP A 19 -3.56 -4.16 -6.37
N GLY A 20 -4.71 -4.75 -6.65
CA GLY A 20 -5.50 -4.45 -7.84
C GLY A 20 -6.90 -3.93 -7.49
N VAL A 21 -7.48 -3.16 -8.42
CA VAL A 21 -8.90 -2.78 -8.39
C VAL A 21 -9.66 -3.71 -9.29
N PHE A 22 -10.80 -4.20 -8.84
CA PHE A 22 -11.68 -5.01 -9.66
C PHE A 22 -13.16 -4.71 -9.37
N TYR A 23 -14.02 -5.18 -10.26
CA TYR A 23 -15.48 -5.08 -10.16
C TYR A 23 -16.05 -6.48 -10.22
N GLU A 24 -16.92 -6.86 -9.28
CA GLU A 24 -17.55 -8.19 -9.30
C GLU A 24 -18.54 -8.30 -10.46
N THR A 25 -19.23 -7.22 -10.78
CA THR A 25 -20.12 -7.06 -11.93
C THR A 25 -19.98 -5.63 -12.48
N ASP A 26 -20.50 -5.39 -13.67
CA ASP A 26 -20.45 -4.05 -14.30
C ASP A 26 -21.12 -2.94 -13.44
N ASP A 27 -22.08 -3.32 -12.60
CA ASP A 27 -22.83 -2.40 -11.73
C ASP A 27 -22.33 -2.41 -10.27
N SER A 28 -21.32 -3.24 -9.94
CA SER A 28 -20.79 -3.32 -8.58
C SER A 28 -19.86 -2.11 -8.27
N PRO A 29 -19.78 -1.67 -7.01
CA PRO A 29 -18.72 -0.77 -6.61
C PRO A 29 -17.35 -1.43 -6.79
N ALA A 30 -16.32 -0.61 -6.99
CA ALA A 30 -14.96 -1.11 -7.07
C ALA A 30 -14.52 -1.75 -5.76
N SER A 31 -13.89 -2.89 -5.84
CA SER A 31 -13.26 -3.61 -4.73
C SER A 31 -11.75 -3.71 -4.92
N LEU A 32 -11.01 -3.94 -3.85
CA LEU A 32 -9.57 -4.14 -3.88
C LEU A 32 -9.22 -5.60 -3.62
N ILE A 33 -8.23 -6.10 -4.34
CA ILE A 33 -7.68 -7.44 -4.12
C ILE A 33 -6.18 -7.37 -3.88
N LEU A 34 -5.72 -8.05 -2.83
CA LEU A 34 -4.32 -8.30 -2.61
C LEU A 34 -3.80 -9.31 -3.65
N LEU A 35 -2.83 -8.91 -4.45
CA LEU A 35 -2.26 -9.73 -5.51
C LEU A 35 -0.97 -10.43 -5.08
N ASP A 36 -0.16 -9.77 -4.24
CA ASP A 36 1.09 -10.31 -3.70
C ASP A 36 1.53 -9.56 -2.45
N ALA A 37 2.32 -10.21 -1.60
CA ALA A 37 3.02 -9.59 -0.50
C ALA A 37 4.43 -10.17 -0.36
N LYS A 38 5.39 -9.31 -0.06
CA LYS A 38 6.78 -9.68 0.25
C LYS A 38 7.18 -8.99 1.54
N LYS A 39 7.74 -9.76 2.46
CA LYS A 39 8.31 -9.26 3.71
C LYS A 39 9.69 -9.86 3.90
N GLY A 40 10.66 -9.03 4.22
CA GLY A 40 12.03 -9.49 4.40
C GLY A 40 12.97 -8.42 4.95
N ARG A 41 14.12 -8.88 5.42
CA ARG A 41 15.23 -8.00 5.80
C ARG A 41 16.21 -7.93 4.65
N TYR A 42 16.21 -6.82 3.96
CA TYR A 42 17.03 -6.60 2.77
C TYR A 42 18.09 -5.53 3.04
N ASP A 43 19.27 -5.70 2.48
CA ASP A 43 20.12 -4.53 2.27
C ASP A 43 19.59 -3.70 1.08
N PHE A 44 20.15 -2.51 0.89
CA PHE A 44 19.66 -1.59 -0.15
C PHE A 44 19.72 -2.16 -1.58
N PRO A 45 20.83 -2.82 -2.02
CA PRO A 45 20.89 -3.45 -3.32
C PRO A 45 19.82 -4.53 -3.52
N GLU A 46 19.59 -5.36 -2.51
CA GLU A 46 18.58 -6.43 -2.54
C GLU A 46 17.17 -5.85 -2.61
N LEU A 47 16.86 -4.87 -1.74
CA LEU A 47 15.54 -4.24 -1.75
C LEU A 47 15.25 -3.57 -3.11
N LYS A 48 16.26 -2.91 -3.70
CA LYS A 48 16.14 -2.34 -5.05
C LYS A 48 15.84 -3.43 -6.08
N GLN A 49 16.52 -4.57 -6.01
CA GLN A 49 16.28 -5.69 -6.92
C GLN A 49 14.88 -6.27 -6.74
N VAL A 50 14.46 -6.54 -5.51
CA VAL A 50 13.11 -7.04 -5.21
C VAL A 50 12.04 -6.07 -5.70
N ALA A 51 12.21 -4.77 -5.45
CA ALA A 51 11.26 -3.75 -5.91
C ALA A 51 11.16 -3.69 -7.44
N PHE A 52 12.30 -3.81 -8.13
CA PHE A 52 12.35 -3.86 -9.60
C PHE A 52 11.66 -5.11 -10.16
N GLU A 53 11.91 -6.27 -9.57
CA GLU A 53 11.27 -7.53 -9.97
C GLU A 53 9.77 -7.50 -9.75
N GLN A 54 9.30 -6.96 -8.63
CA GLN A 54 7.88 -6.77 -8.34
C GLN A 54 7.22 -5.84 -9.36
N TRP A 55 7.86 -4.70 -9.65
CA TRP A 55 7.37 -3.80 -10.68
C TRP A 55 7.33 -4.46 -12.06
N LYS A 56 8.38 -5.18 -12.45
CA LYS A 56 8.44 -5.84 -13.76
C LYS A 56 7.40 -6.96 -13.90
N TYR A 57 7.10 -7.67 -12.82
CA TYR A 57 6.16 -8.79 -12.83
C TYR A 57 4.71 -8.32 -12.87
N TRP A 58 4.37 -7.33 -12.06
CA TRP A 58 2.99 -6.86 -11.90
C TRP A 58 2.62 -5.70 -12.81
N ASP A 59 3.59 -4.98 -13.37
CA ASP A 59 3.42 -3.80 -14.22
C ASP A 59 2.39 -2.79 -13.66
N PRO A 60 2.56 -2.35 -12.40
CA PRO A 60 1.56 -1.51 -11.73
C PRO A 60 1.58 -0.10 -12.30
N ASP A 61 0.43 0.56 -12.32
CA ASP A 61 0.30 1.98 -12.69
C ASP A 61 1.12 2.91 -11.79
N THR A 62 1.33 2.53 -10.54
CA THR A 62 2.05 3.36 -9.56
C THR A 62 2.70 2.50 -8.48
N VAL A 63 3.91 2.87 -8.10
CA VAL A 63 4.61 2.35 -6.92
C VAL A 63 4.56 3.41 -5.83
N ILE A 64 4.09 3.04 -4.63
CA ILE A 64 3.99 3.93 -3.47
C ILE A 64 5.08 3.55 -2.48
N ILE A 65 5.90 4.52 -2.08
CA ILE A 65 6.97 4.34 -1.09
C ILE A 65 6.79 5.36 0.03
N GLU A 66 6.83 4.92 1.28
CA GLU A 66 6.80 5.83 2.41
C GLU A 66 8.05 6.73 2.41
N ALA A 67 7.83 8.04 2.54
CA ALA A 67 8.90 9.05 2.56
C ALA A 67 9.60 9.11 3.92
N LYS A 68 10.11 7.98 4.38
CA LYS A 68 11.06 7.87 5.51
C LYS A 68 12.51 7.98 5.00
N ALA A 69 13.45 8.11 5.90
CA ALA A 69 14.89 8.18 5.56
C ALA A 69 15.36 7.00 4.68
N SER A 70 14.77 5.81 4.87
CA SER A 70 15.04 4.61 4.08
C SER A 70 14.30 4.59 2.73
N GLY A 71 13.13 5.20 2.60
CA GLY A 71 12.34 5.19 1.36
C GLY A 71 12.87 6.14 0.29
N GLN A 72 13.49 7.26 0.68
CA GLN A 72 13.95 8.26 -0.28
C GLN A 72 15.02 7.75 -1.23
N PRO A 73 16.11 7.08 -0.79
CA PRO A 73 17.09 6.51 -1.70
C PRO A 73 16.51 5.49 -2.69
N LEU A 74 15.58 4.65 -2.23
CA LEU A 74 14.90 3.69 -3.11
C LEU A 74 14.06 4.42 -4.16
N THR A 75 13.29 5.43 -3.75
CA THR A 75 12.50 6.26 -4.65
C THR A 75 13.35 6.86 -5.76
N ASP A 76 14.51 7.44 -5.40
CA ASP A 76 15.39 8.10 -6.36
C ASP A 76 15.98 7.12 -7.38
N GLU A 77 16.37 5.93 -6.93
CA GLU A 77 16.88 4.88 -7.81
C GLU A 77 15.80 4.32 -8.74
N LEU A 78 14.61 3.99 -8.23
CA LEU A 78 13.52 3.47 -9.05
C LEU A 78 13.05 4.50 -10.10
N ARG A 79 12.99 5.79 -9.73
CA ARG A 79 12.67 6.86 -10.68
C ARG A 79 13.71 7.00 -11.80
N LYS A 80 15.00 6.86 -11.49
CA LYS A 80 16.06 6.82 -12.52
C LYS A 80 15.89 5.65 -13.50
N MET A 81 15.29 4.56 -13.04
CA MET A 81 14.95 3.39 -13.87
C MET A 81 13.64 3.58 -14.67
N GLY A 82 12.98 4.73 -14.56
CA GLY A 82 11.73 5.03 -15.27
C GLY A 82 10.47 4.50 -14.57
N ILE A 83 10.57 4.05 -13.33
CA ILE A 83 9.44 3.50 -12.57
C ILE A 83 8.60 4.66 -11.99
N PRO A 84 7.27 4.64 -12.14
CA PRO A 84 6.39 5.70 -11.64
C PRO A 84 6.21 5.58 -10.11
N VAL A 85 7.11 6.23 -9.36
CA VAL A 85 7.08 6.21 -7.89
C VAL A 85 6.44 7.48 -7.34
N VAL A 86 5.48 7.28 -6.42
CA VAL A 86 4.85 8.32 -5.61
C VAL A 86 5.29 8.14 -4.15
N ASN A 87 5.72 9.22 -3.52
CA ASN A 87 6.05 9.19 -2.11
C ASN A 87 4.78 9.38 -1.27
N PHE A 88 4.60 8.52 -0.27
CA PHE A 88 3.61 8.66 0.77
C PHE A 88 4.27 9.33 1.99
N SER A 89 3.72 10.45 2.43
CA SER A 89 4.16 11.13 3.64
C SER A 89 3.00 11.20 4.61
N PRO A 90 3.05 10.48 5.74
CA PRO A 90 2.03 10.62 6.78
C PRO A 90 1.97 12.08 7.26
N SER A 91 0.77 12.67 7.26
CA SER A 91 0.57 14.01 7.81
C SER A 91 0.69 13.99 9.34
N LYS A 92 1.04 15.15 9.95
CA LYS A 92 1.01 15.29 11.41
C LYS A 92 -0.41 15.00 11.92
N GLY A 93 -0.52 14.10 12.89
CA GLY A 93 -1.81 13.62 13.42
C GLY A 93 -2.39 12.41 12.70
N ASN A 94 -1.76 11.94 11.62
CA ASN A 94 -2.13 10.70 10.94
C ASN A 94 -1.19 9.57 11.40
N ASP A 95 -1.25 9.24 12.68
CA ASP A 95 -0.51 8.12 13.25
C ASP A 95 -1.03 6.77 12.72
N LYS A 96 -0.34 5.70 13.03
CA LYS A 96 -0.65 4.35 12.56
C LYS A 96 -2.09 3.92 12.91
N HIS A 97 -2.54 4.20 14.15
CA HIS A 97 -3.91 3.88 14.56
C HIS A 97 -4.95 4.64 13.75
N THR A 98 -4.72 5.93 13.52
CA THR A 98 -5.59 6.76 12.68
C THR A 98 -5.66 6.23 11.25
N ARG A 99 -4.53 5.79 10.67
CA ARG A 99 -4.50 5.18 9.34
C ARG A 99 -5.31 3.88 9.29
N VAL A 100 -5.10 2.96 10.24
CA VAL A 100 -5.86 1.71 10.32
C VAL A 100 -7.35 2.00 10.44
N ASN A 101 -7.75 2.89 11.36
CA ASN A 101 -9.15 3.26 11.54
C ASN A 101 -9.77 3.89 10.27
N SER A 102 -9.00 4.63 9.47
CA SER A 102 -9.49 5.23 8.25
C SER A 102 -9.80 4.22 7.15
N VAL A 103 -9.19 3.04 7.16
CA VAL A 103 -9.41 1.99 6.16
C VAL A 103 -10.29 0.83 6.67
N ALA A 104 -10.47 0.70 7.98
CA ALA A 104 -11.28 -0.35 8.58
C ALA A 104 -12.69 -0.49 7.99
N PRO A 105 -13.43 0.61 7.67
CA PRO A 105 -14.75 0.49 7.04
C PRO A 105 -14.76 -0.25 5.70
N LEU A 106 -13.66 -0.20 4.93
CA LEU A 106 -13.56 -0.94 3.66
C LEU A 106 -13.42 -2.46 3.89
N PHE A 107 -12.76 -2.87 4.97
CA PHE A 107 -12.72 -4.27 5.38
C PHE A 107 -14.09 -4.74 5.88
N GLU A 108 -14.74 -3.95 6.75
CA GLU A 108 -16.06 -4.26 7.31
C GLU A 108 -17.15 -4.39 6.23
N SER A 109 -17.06 -3.61 5.17
CA SER A 109 -17.99 -3.64 4.05
C SER A 109 -17.70 -4.73 3.01
N GLY A 110 -16.64 -5.54 3.21
CA GLY A 110 -16.26 -6.61 2.28
C GLY A 110 -15.63 -6.14 0.98
N MET A 111 -15.15 -4.90 0.92
CA MET A 111 -14.52 -4.34 -0.29
C MET A 111 -13.05 -4.74 -0.44
N ILE A 112 -12.47 -5.38 0.56
CA ILE A 112 -11.06 -5.84 0.56
C ILE A 112 -11.03 -7.35 0.44
N TRP A 113 -10.37 -7.84 -0.59
CA TRP A 113 -10.26 -9.25 -0.92
C TRP A 113 -8.82 -9.72 -0.85
N ALA A 114 -8.65 -11.00 -0.54
CA ALA A 114 -7.36 -11.66 -0.53
C ALA A 114 -7.51 -13.10 -1.07
N PRO A 115 -6.52 -13.64 -1.81
CA PRO A 115 -6.56 -15.01 -2.27
C PRO A 115 -6.23 -15.98 -1.11
N GLU A 116 -6.61 -17.25 -1.26
CA GLU A 116 -6.20 -18.34 -0.35
C GLU A 116 -4.73 -18.72 -0.63
N GLN A 117 -3.80 -17.88 -0.19
CA GLN A 117 -2.36 -18.03 -0.39
C GLN A 117 -1.61 -17.67 0.89
N GLU A 118 -0.46 -18.29 1.13
CA GLU A 118 0.35 -18.11 2.32
C GLU A 118 0.71 -16.63 2.59
N PHE A 119 1.08 -15.88 1.56
CA PHE A 119 1.40 -14.46 1.70
C PHE A 119 0.19 -13.62 2.14
N ALA A 120 -1.02 -14.03 1.73
CA ALA A 120 -2.23 -13.32 2.12
C ALA A 120 -2.62 -13.63 3.57
N GLU A 121 -2.42 -14.88 4.00
CA GLU A 121 -2.60 -15.26 5.40
C GLU A 121 -1.67 -14.44 6.32
N GLU A 122 -0.39 -14.27 5.95
CA GLU A 122 0.56 -13.45 6.71
C GLU A 122 0.09 -11.99 6.84
N VAL A 123 -0.42 -11.38 5.77
CA VAL A 123 -0.99 -10.02 5.81
C VAL A 123 -2.21 -9.95 6.72
N ILE A 124 -3.11 -10.92 6.61
CA ILE A 124 -4.35 -10.97 7.41
C ILE A 124 -4.01 -11.14 8.90
N GLU A 125 -3.10 -12.05 9.24
CA GLU A 125 -2.68 -12.30 10.62
C GLU A 125 -2.04 -11.06 11.24
N GLU A 126 -1.14 -10.37 10.53
CA GLU A 126 -0.50 -9.16 11.04
C GLU A 126 -1.49 -8.01 11.21
N CYS A 127 -2.42 -7.85 10.26
CA CYS A 127 -3.51 -6.87 10.39
C CYS A 127 -4.46 -7.19 11.56
N ALA A 128 -4.80 -8.45 11.77
CA ALA A 128 -5.67 -8.88 12.87
C ALA A 128 -5.00 -8.74 14.24
N ALA A 129 -3.68 -8.93 14.31
CA ALA A 129 -2.92 -8.78 15.56
C ALA A 129 -2.69 -7.32 15.96
N PHE A 130 -2.83 -6.36 15.03
CA PHE A 130 -2.61 -4.94 15.32
C PHE A 130 -3.62 -4.41 16.36
N PRO A 131 -3.20 -3.61 17.37
CA PRO A 131 -1.87 -3.02 17.58
C PRO A 131 -0.93 -3.85 18.47
N PHE A 132 -1.26 -5.08 18.79
CA PHE A 132 -0.56 -5.91 19.79
C PHE A 132 0.40 -6.91 19.15
N GLY A 133 0.47 -6.96 17.84
CA GLY A 133 1.41 -7.81 17.10
C GLY A 133 2.87 -7.41 17.31
N GLU A 134 3.77 -8.37 17.13
CA GLU A 134 5.23 -8.15 17.21
C GLU A 134 5.73 -7.28 16.04
N HIS A 135 5.08 -7.40 14.89
CA HIS A 135 5.41 -6.68 13.66
C HIS A 135 4.16 -5.99 13.10
N ASP A 136 4.37 -4.91 12.36
CA ASP A 136 3.31 -4.12 11.76
C ASP A 136 3.70 -3.51 10.38
N ASP A 137 4.76 -4.06 9.78
CA ASP A 137 5.29 -3.61 8.48
C ASP A 137 4.30 -3.87 7.33
N LEU A 138 3.63 -5.04 7.34
CA LEU A 138 2.57 -5.37 6.39
C LEU A 138 1.31 -4.54 6.63
N VAL A 139 0.98 -4.20 7.88
CA VAL A 139 -0.13 -3.27 8.21
C VAL A 139 0.15 -1.90 7.60
N ASP A 140 1.36 -1.37 7.74
CA ASP A 140 1.72 -0.07 7.17
C ASP A 140 1.67 -0.09 5.65
N SER A 141 2.26 -1.10 5.00
CA SER A 141 2.21 -1.24 3.54
C SER A 141 0.77 -1.36 3.02
N THR A 142 -0.08 -2.13 3.71
CA THR A 142 -1.50 -2.33 3.37
C THR A 142 -2.31 -1.05 3.52
N THR A 143 -2.22 -0.39 4.67
CA THR A 143 -3.00 0.84 4.93
C THR A 143 -2.62 1.98 3.98
N GLN A 144 -1.34 2.12 3.64
CA GLN A 144 -0.87 3.11 2.65
C GLN A 144 -1.49 2.86 1.27
N ALA A 145 -1.54 1.60 0.83
CA ALA A 145 -2.13 1.25 -0.45
C ALA A 145 -3.64 1.55 -0.48
N ILE A 146 -4.38 1.08 0.52
CA ILE A 146 -5.84 1.26 0.59
C ILE A 146 -6.20 2.76 0.70
N MET A 147 -5.50 3.52 1.53
CA MET A 147 -5.68 4.98 1.61
C MET A 147 -5.45 5.66 0.26
N ARG A 148 -4.45 5.24 -0.50
CA ARG A 148 -4.18 5.79 -1.82
C ARG A 148 -5.32 5.54 -2.79
N PHE A 149 -5.89 4.34 -2.81
CA PHE A 149 -7.04 4.01 -3.64
C PHE A 149 -8.27 4.84 -3.25
N ARG A 150 -8.54 4.98 -1.94
CA ARG A 150 -9.65 5.79 -1.43
C ARG A 150 -9.47 7.27 -1.77
N GLN A 151 -8.32 7.85 -1.47
CA GLN A 151 -8.00 9.26 -1.78
C GLN A 151 -7.94 9.56 -3.28
N GLY A 152 -7.59 8.57 -4.09
CA GLY A 152 -7.58 8.66 -5.55
C GLY A 152 -8.97 8.56 -6.18
N GLY A 153 -10.00 8.23 -5.40
CA GLY A 153 -11.36 8.04 -5.90
C GLY A 153 -11.55 6.74 -6.70
N PHE A 154 -10.61 5.78 -6.57
CA PHE A 154 -10.73 4.47 -7.22
C PHE A 154 -11.69 3.55 -6.47
N VAL A 155 -11.77 3.70 -5.15
CA VAL A 155 -12.68 2.97 -4.28
C VAL A 155 -13.38 3.97 -3.38
N LEU A 156 -14.72 3.97 -3.39
CA LEU A 156 -15.56 4.86 -2.59
C LEU A 156 -16.35 4.02 -1.60
N HIS A 157 -16.24 4.33 -0.32
CA HIS A 157 -17.13 3.76 0.67
C HIS A 157 -18.50 4.46 0.59
N PRO A 158 -19.64 3.78 0.81
CA PRO A 158 -20.98 4.38 0.74
C PRO A 158 -21.14 5.62 1.63
N ASP A 159 -20.38 5.72 2.72
CA ASP A 159 -20.41 6.90 3.60
C ASP A 159 -19.59 8.09 3.07
N ASP A 160 -18.72 7.90 2.07
CA ASP A 160 -17.94 8.97 1.45
C ASP A 160 -18.79 9.88 0.54
N GLU A 161 -19.98 9.43 0.11
CA GLU A 161 -20.91 10.20 -0.74
C GLU A 161 -21.59 11.37 -0.01
N LYS A 162 -21.45 11.44 1.32
CA LYS A 162 -22.08 12.50 2.14
C LYS A 162 -21.29 13.80 2.18
N ASP A 163 -20.00 13.77 1.84
CA ASP A 163 -19.19 14.97 1.67
C ASP A 163 -19.08 15.27 0.18
N GLU A 164 -19.70 16.38 -0.27
CA GLU A 164 -19.67 16.85 -1.66
C GLU A 164 -18.23 16.87 -2.20
N ILE A 165 -17.83 15.82 -2.89
CA ILE A 165 -16.56 15.77 -3.60
C ILE A 165 -16.70 16.70 -4.81
N GLN A 166 -16.25 17.94 -4.68
CA GLN A 166 -16.09 18.81 -5.84
C GLN A 166 -15.18 18.10 -6.87
N PRO A 167 -15.62 17.93 -8.11
CA PRO A 167 -14.82 17.26 -9.13
C PRO A 167 -13.50 18.02 -9.31
N LYS A 168 -12.38 17.40 -8.92
CA LYS A 168 -11.06 17.95 -9.20
C LYS A 168 -10.94 18.14 -10.70
N ARG A 169 -10.77 19.38 -11.15
CA ARG A 169 -10.55 19.73 -12.55
C ARG A 169 -9.45 18.83 -13.12
N LYS A 170 -9.77 18.14 -14.23
CA LYS A 170 -8.74 17.50 -15.06
C LYS A 170 -7.71 18.56 -15.40
N MET A 171 -6.47 18.42 -14.90
CA MET A 171 -5.36 19.20 -15.44
C MET A 171 -5.10 18.67 -16.84
N SER A 172 -5.47 19.45 -17.84
CA SER A 172 -5.00 19.23 -19.22
C SER A 172 -3.54 19.66 -19.26
N TYR A 173 -2.66 18.70 -19.49
CA TYR A 173 -1.28 19.01 -19.87
C TYR A 173 -1.28 19.39 -21.35
N TYR A 174 -0.91 20.62 -21.62
CA TYR A 174 -0.38 21.05 -22.92
C TYR A 174 1.13 20.98 -22.83
#